data_dfec21ceac6ad4af57520ed35c587924
#
_entry.id   dfec21ceac6ad4af57520ed35c587924
#
_cell.length_a   1.000
_cell.length_b   1.000
_cell.length_c   1.000
_cell.angle_alpha   90.00
_cell.angle_beta   90.00
_cell.angle_gamma   90.00
#
_symmetry.space_group_name_H-M   'P 1'
#
loop_
_entity.id
_entity.type
_entity.pdbx_description
1 polymer ?
#
loop_
_entity_poly.entity_id
_entity_poly.type
_entity_poly.pdbx_seq_one_letter_code
_entity_poly.pdbx_strand_id
1 'polypeptide(L)'
;MTLIAYLDEFGHIGPFVSRSDKRHNDHPVFGLAGIVIPVEQARSFATWFYQRKCQLLKWEIDKQPEHPATWEKKGSALYTHKNVSTYSELRQFTNRFLNKIKSVGGFVFYVGIHKRYSPESHDANKLYLAVLREALKRLDQHCASPIGKHADILIIMDEHEQRTELVNEAARVMFNPGSPRDRIIEPPFQAESHRYQTLQAADWIAGLVGRISAVEAEPAQFPEFEVHRKYFHSRLLQTSMRSSVRAKDNGASHE
;
A
#
# COMPACT_ATOMS: atom_id res chain seq x y z
N MET A 1 -15.82 2.72 -17.56
CA MET A 1 -14.35 2.71 -17.33
C MET A 1 -14.06 1.72 -16.21
N THR A 2 -13.06 0.89 -16.36
CA THR A 2 -12.67 -0.07 -15.31
C THR A 2 -11.31 0.33 -14.74
N LEU A 3 -11.22 0.36 -13.43
CA LEU A 3 -9.97 0.58 -12.68
C LEU A 3 -9.43 -0.76 -12.18
N ILE A 4 -8.11 -0.84 -12.02
CA ILE A 4 -7.47 -1.92 -11.27
C ILE A 4 -6.71 -1.31 -10.10
N ALA A 5 -6.97 -1.79 -8.89
CA ALA A 5 -6.17 -1.52 -7.71
C ALA A 5 -5.18 -2.67 -7.49
N TYR A 6 -3.88 -2.35 -7.45
CA TYR A 6 -2.82 -3.25 -7.03
C TYR A 6 -2.38 -2.83 -5.63
N LEU A 7 -2.56 -3.71 -4.64
CA LEU A 7 -2.34 -3.39 -3.23
C LEU A 7 -1.38 -4.38 -2.59
N ASP A 8 -0.59 -3.88 -1.65
CA ASP A 8 0.29 -4.66 -0.80
C ASP A 8 0.21 -4.13 0.65
N GLU A 9 0.72 -4.86 1.58
CA GLU A 9 0.74 -4.51 2.99
C GLU A 9 1.87 -3.52 3.31
N PHE A 10 1.62 -2.63 4.25
CA PHE A 10 2.67 -1.82 4.84
C PHE A 10 2.61 -1.82 6.38
N GLY A 11 3.77 -1.64 6.96
CA GLY A 11 3.92 -1.74 8.40
C GLY A 11 4.05 -3.20 8.86
N HIS A 12 3.64 -3.47 10.09
CA HIS A 12 3.67 -4.80 10.69
C HIS A 12 2.35 -5.10 11.39
N ILE A 13 1.81 -6.30 11.20
CA ILE A 13 0.49 -6.66 11.73
C ILE A 13 0.48 -6.89 13.25
N GLY A 14 1.59 -7.32 13.83
CA GLY A 14 1.73 -7.57 15.27
C GLY A 14 1.59 -6.30 16.11
N PRO A 15 1.49 -6.41 17.43
CA PRO A 15 1.38 -5.27 18.33
C PRO A 15 2.61 -4.38 18.28
N PHE A 16 2.46 -3.12 18.66
CA PHE A 16 3.54 -2.15 18.79
C PHE A 16 3.43 -1.42 20.12
N VAL A 17 4.54 -1.37 20.86
CA VAL A 17 4.65 -0.63 22.14
C VAL A 17 5.62 0.54 21.96
N SER A 18 6.86 0.25 21.59
CA SER A 18 7.89 1.26 21.30
C SER A 18 9.08 0.62 20.58
N ARG A 19 9.92 1.43 19.96
CA ARG A 19 11.17 0.98 19.33
C ARG A 19 12.16 0.33 20.32
N SER A 20 12.06 0.66 21.60
CA SER A 20 12.88 0.09 22.67
C SER A 20 12.30 -1.17 23.31
N ASP A 21 11.05 -1.52 23.00
CA ASP A 21 10.46 -2.76 23.50
C ASP A 21 11.17 -3.99 22.89
N LYS A 22 11.33 -5.06 23.68
CA LYS A 22 12.07 -6.25 23.23
C LYS A 22 11.32 -7.14 22.25
N ARG A 23 9.98 -7.04 22.20
CA ARG A 23 9.10 -7.92 21.42
C ARG A 23 8.18 -7.18 20.46
N HIS A 24 7.77 -5.97 20.83
CA HIS A 24 6.73 -5.20 20.14
C HIS A 24 7.27 -3.85 19.66
N ASN A 25 8.35 -3.89 18.86
CA ASN A 25 9.15 -2.73 18.44
C ASN A 25 9.17 -2.48 16.93
N ASP A 26 8.37 -3.20 16.16
CA ASP A 26 8.51 -3.22 14.71
C ASP A 26 7.91 -1.96 14.06
N HIS A 27 6.60 -1.81 14.01
CA HIS A 27 5.98 -0.71 13.29
C HIS A 27 4.68 -0.23 13.97
N PRO A 28 4.45 1.10 14.13
CA PRO A 28 3.29 1.64 14.84
C PRO A 28 1.99 1.56 14.03
N VAL A 29 2.08 1.36 12.72
CA VAL A 29 0.93 1.33 11.81
C VAL A 29 0.88 -0.01 11.07
N PHE A 30 -0.32 -0.46 10.75
CA PHE A 30 -0.55 -1.51 9.77
C PHE A 30 -1.58 -1.04 8.75
N GLY A 31 -1.40 -1.38 7.47
CA GLY A 31 -2.30 -0.96 6.42
C GLY A 31 -2.07 -1.64 5.08
N LEU A 32 -2.90 -1.24 4.11
CA LEU A 32 -2.79 -1.60 2.69
C LEU A 32 -2.47 -0.34 1.89
N ALA A 33 -1.53 -0.46 0.95
CA ALA A 33 -1.15 0.62 0.05
C ALA A 33 -0.81 0.10 -1.33
N GLY A 34 -0.90 0.98 -2.34
CA GLY A 34 -0.53 0.63 -3.69
C GLY A 34 -0.98 1.65 -4.72
N ILE A 35 -1.29 1.17 -5.91
CA ILE A 35 -1.64 1.99 -7.07
C ILE A 35 -3.01 1.61 -7.61
N VAL A 36 -3.77 2.60 -8.05
CA VAL A 36 -5.02 2.42 -8.79
C VAL A 36 -4.84 3.04 -10.17
N ILE A 37 -5.06 2.27 -11.23
CA ILE A 37 -4.87 2.73 -12.61
C ILE A 37 -6.00 2.24 -13.51
N PRO A 38 -6.32 2.97 -14.62
CA PRO A 38 -7.24 2.46 -15.63
C PRO A 38 -6.71 1.15 -16.26
N VAL A 39 -7.59 0.18 -16.50
CA VAL A 39 -7.22 -1.13 -17.03
C VAL A 39 -6.47 -1.03 -18.36
N GLU A 40 -6.86 -0.13 -19.22
CA GLU A 40 -6.24 0.15 -20.53
C GLU A 40 -4.80 0.69 -20.41
N GLN A 41 -4.43 1.20 -19.25
CA GLN A 41 -3.08 1.70 -18.96
C GLN A 41 -2.18 0.67 -18.27
N ALA A 42 -2.73 -0.44 -17.80
CA ALA A 42 -2.00 -1.41 -16.98
C ALA A 42 -0.75 -1.96 -17.70
N ARG A 43 -0.88 -2.36 -18.98
CA ARG A 43 0.23 -2.90 -19.75
C ARG A 43 1.33 -1.85 -19.99
N SER A 44 0.96 -0.64 -20.39
CA SER A 44 1.92 0.44 -20.66
C SER A 44 2.64 0.87 -19.39
N PHE A 45 1.93 0.95 -18.28
CA PHE A 45 2.49 1.25 -16.97
C PHE A 45 3.47 0.15 -16.50
N ALA A 46 3.07 -1.12 -16.58
CA ALA A 46 3.93 -2.27 -16.22
C ALA A 46 5.24 -2.28 -17.03
N THR A 47 5.16 -2.01 -18.33
CA THR A 47 6.34 -1.92 -19.20
C THR A 47 7.25 -0.77 -18.79
N TRP A 48 6.68 0.40 -18.53
CA TRP A 48 7.43 1.56 -18.05
C TRP A 48 8.11 1.28 -16.70
N PHE A 49 7.39 0.71 -15.75
CA PHE A 49 7.93 0.37 -14.44
C PHE A 49 9.07 -0.63 -14.54
N TYR A 50 8.88 -1.71 -15.30
CA TYR A 50 9.92 -2.70 -15.57
C TYR A 50 11.22 -2.08 -16.11
N GLN A 51 11.11 -1.25 -17.14
CA GLN A 51 12.27 -0.58 -17.74
C GLN A 51 13.00 0.30 -16.73
N ARG A 52 12.24 1.07 -15.92
CA ARG A 52 12.81 1.97 -14.91
C ARG A 52 13.38 1.22 -13.72
N LYS A 53 12.77 0.13 -13.29
CA LYS A 53 13.33 -0.80 -12.30
C LYS A 53 14.68 -1.33 -12.76
N CYS A 54 14.77 -1.84 -13.99
CA CYS A 54 16.01 -2.35 -14.55
C CYS A 54 17.12 -1.29 -14.66
N GLN A 55 16.77 -0.04 -14.96
CA GLN A 55 17.73 1.06 -14.98
C GLN A 55 18.22 1.42 -13.57
N LEU A 56 17.29 1.58 -12.62
CA LEU A 56 17.59 1.98 -11.24
C LEU A 56 18.45 0.93 -10.51
N LEU A 57 18.12 -0.35 -10.70
CA LEU A 57 18.69 -1.48 -9.96
C LEU A 57 19.61 -2.35 -10.83
N LYS A 58 20.11 -1.80 -11.93
CA LYS A 58 20.95 -2.54 -12.87
C LYS A 58 22.06 -3.33 -12.18
N TRP A 59 22.78 -2.69 -11.27
CA TRP A 59 23.89 -3.30 -10.51
C TRP A 59 23.46 -4.50 -9.64
N GLU A 60 22.26 -4.47 -9.07
CA GLU A 60 21.73 -5.59 -8.29
C GLU A 60 21.24 -6.71 -9.22
N ILE A 61 20.50 -6.34 -10.26
CA ILE A 61 19.89 -7.27 -11.23
C ILE A 61 20.96 -8.04 -11.99
N ASP A 62 22.03 -7.38 -12.45
CA ASP A 62 23.12 -8.02 -13.21
C ASP A 62 23.86 -9.13 -12.42
N LYS A 63 23.66 -9.19 -11.09
CA LYS A 63 24.25 -10.22 -10.23
C LYS A 63 23.33 -11.39 -9.94
N GLN A 64 22.08 -11.32 -10.36
CA GLN A 64 21.09 -12.34 -10.07
C GLN A 64 20.97 -13.33 -11.24
N PRO A 65 20.76 -14.62 -10.94
CA PRO A 65 20.49 -15.62 -11.96
C PRO A 65 19.09 -15.52 -12.56
N GLU A 66 18.14 -14.90 -11.80
CA GLU A 66 16.76 -14.77 -12.21
C GLU A 66 16.57 -13.75 -13.32
N HIS A 67 15.55 -13.98 -14.16
CA HIS A 67 15.19 -13.02 -15.17
C HIS A 67 14.72 -11.70 -14.52
N PRO A 68 15.15 -10.51 -14.99
CA PRO A 68 14.78 -9.22 -14.38
C PRO A 68 13.28 -8.99 -14.22
N ALA A 69 12.42 -9.62 -15.03
CA ALA A 69 10.97 -9.50 -14.91
C ALA A 69 10.39 -10.23 -13.68
N THR A 70 11.06 -11.28 -13.20
CA THR A 70 10.64 -12.07 -12.04
C THR A 70 11.50 -11.82 -10.80
N TRP A 71 12.61 -11.08 -10.96
CA TRP A 71 13.39 -10.60 -9.83
C TRP A 71 12.70 -9.41 -9.14
N GLU A 72 12.67 -9.45 -7.82
CA GLU A 72 12.02 -8.45 -6.99
C GLU A 72 12.99 -7.81 -5.99
N LYS A 73 12.89 -6.50 -5.82
CA LYS A 73 13.46 -5.77 -4.70
C LYS A 73 12.29 -5.30 -3.85
N LYS A 74 12.19 -5.79 -2.62
CA LYS A 74 11.10 -5.37 -1.71
C LYS A 74 11.16 -3.88 -1.42
N GLY A 75 10.00 -3.22 -1.37
CA GLY A 75 9.87 -1.78 -1.11
C GLY A 75 10.49 -1.37 0.22
N SER A 76 10.36 -2.21 1.25
CA SER A 76 10.99 -2.01 2.55
C SER A 76 12.52 -2.01 2.48
N ALA A 77 13.13 -2.82 1.61
CA ALA A 77 14.56 -2.88 1.37
C ALA A 77 15.04 -1.76 0.43
N LEU A 78 14.21 -1.31 -0.49
CA LEU A 78 14.50 -0.18 -1.39
C LEU A 78 14.49 1.15 -0.62
N TYR A 79 13.45 1.43 0.15
CA TYR A 79 13.25 2.67 0.89
C TYR A 79 13.82 2.60 2.31
N THR A 80 15.07 2.13 2.44
CA THR A 80 15.80 2.29 3.70
C THR A 80 16.21 3.75 3.90
N HIS A 81 16.39 4.18 5.16
CA HIS A 81 16.93 5.51 5.46
C HIS A 81 18.23 5.79 4.69
N LYS A 82 19.18 4.84 4.72
CA LYS A 82 20.46 4.94 4.02
C LYS A 82 20.28 5.17 2.52
N ASN A 83 19.43 4.39 1.86
CA ASN A 83 19.23 4.50 0.42
C ASN A 83 18.64 5.85 0.04
N VAL A 84 17.60 6.31 0.74
CA VAL A 84 16.94 7.60 0.46
C VAL A 84 17.88 8.78 0.75
N SER A 85 18.70 8.70 1.78
CA SER A 85 19.67 9.74 2.10
C SER A 85 20.81 9.81 1.08
N THR A 86 21.31 8.65 0.64
CA THR A 86 22.52 8.56 -0.16
C THR A 86 22.25 8.73 -1.66
N TYR A 87 21.22 8.05 -2.21
CA TYR A 87 21.04 7.92 -3.65
C TYR A 87 20.04 8.93 -4.21
N SER A 88 20.56 9.95 -4.89
CA SER A 88 19.74 10.95 -5.59
C SER A 88 18.89 10.34 -6.71
N GLU A 89 19.39 9.28 -7.34
CA GLU A 89 18.72 8.52 -8.40
C GLU A 89 17.43 7.87 -7.90
N LEU A 90 17.46 7.31 -6.69
CA LEU A 90 16.26 6.76 -6.05
C LEU A 90 15.22 7.86 -5.81
N ARG A 91 15.66 9.03 -5.31
CA ARG A 91 14.75 10.17 -5.08
C ARG A 91 14.13 10.69 -6.39
N GLN A 92 14.94 10.80 -7.44
CA GLN A 92 14.46 11.21 -8.76
C GLN A 92 13.51 10.17 -9.36
N PHE A 93 13.86 8.89 -9.27
CA PHE A 93 13.00 7.81 -9.70
C PHE A 93 11.64 7.87 -8.98
N THR A 94 11.62 7.94 -7.65
CA THR A 94 10.40 7.96 -6.86
C THR A 94 9.47 9.12 -7.26
N ASN A 95 10.03 10.31 -7.47
CA ASN A 95 9.25 11.45 -7.95
C ASN A 95 8.68 11.22 -9.37
N ARG A 96 9.46 10.63 -10.27
CA ARG A 96 8.99 10.27 -11.63
C ARG A 96 7.93 9.16 -11.57
N PHE A 97 8.06 8.23 -10.64
CA PHE A 97 7.12 7.14 -10.44
C PHE A 97 5.75 7.65 -10.00
N LEU A 98 5.71 8.51 -8.97
CA LEU A 98 4.48 9.18 -8.54
C LEU A 98 3.84 10.01 -9.67
N ASN A 99 4.65 10.77 -10.43
CA ASN A 99 4.17 11.51 -11.59
C ASN A 99 3.62 10.58 -12.69
N LYS A 100 4.26 9.42 -12.93
CA LYS A 100 3.81 8.45 -13.94
C LYS A 100 2.44 7.88 -13.58
N ILE A 101 2.22 7.52 -12.30
CA ILE A 101 0.92 7.06 -11.83
C ILE A 101 -0.16 8.09 -12.18
N LYS A 102 0.08 9.37 -11.85
CA LYS A 102 -0.85 10.45 -12.15
C LYS A 102 -1.05 10.67 -13.66
N SER A 103 0.02 10.60 -14.45
CA SER A 103 -0.02 10.85 -15.89
C SER A 103 -0.82 9.81 -16.69
N VAL A 104 -0.98 8.59 -16.16
CA VAL A 104 -1.83 7.56 -16.76
C VAL A 104 -3.28 7.62 -16.25
N GLY A 105 -3.65 8.69 -15.54
CA GLY A 105 -4.99 8.82 -14.95
C GLY A 105 -5.20 7.98 -13.67
N GLY A 106 -4.13 7.47 -13.08
CA GLY A 106 -4.16 6.71 -11.84
C GLY A 106 -3.86 7.56 -10.61
N PHE A 107 -3.87 6.91 -9.46
CA PHE A 107 -3.55 7.52 -8.18
C PHE A 107 -2.94 6.50 -7.21
N VAL A 108 -2.25 7.01 -6.19
CA VAL A 108 -1.83 6.21 -5.04
C VAL A 108 -3.01 6.07 -4.09
N PHE A 109 -3.18 4.87 -3.57
CA PHE A 109 -4.18 4.57 -2.56
C PHE A 109 -3.52 3.93 -1.35
N TYR A 110 -3.90 4.39 -0.15
CA TYR A 110 -3.52 3.71 1.08
C TYR A 110 -4.54 3.94 2.19
N VAL A 111 -4.69 2.91 3.02
CA VAL A 111 -5.42 2.97 4.28
C VAL A 111 -4.62 2.25 5.35
N GLY A 112 -4.54 2.84 6.52
CA GLY A 112 -3.84 2.25 7.64
C GLY A 112 -4.49 2.59 8.97
N ILE A 113 -4.14 1.81 10.00
CA ILE A 113 -4.58 2.00 11.38
C ILE A 113 -3.35 2.14 12.25
N HIS A 114 -3.27 3.24 13.00
CA HIS A 114 -2.27 3.42 14.04
C HIS A 114 -2.64 2.53 15.24
N LYS A 115 -1.73 1.65 15.61
CA LYS A 115 -1.92 0.68 16.68
C LYS A 115 -1.69 1.33 18.03
N ARG A 116 -2.73 1.38 18.86
CA ARG A 116 -2.71 1.98 20.21
C ARG A 116 -3.23 0.99 21.25
N TYR A 117 -3.03 -0.31 21.03
CA TYR A 117 -3.46 -1.35 21.95
C TYR A 117 -2.31 -1.87 22.77
N SER A 118 -2.64 -2.33 23.99
CA SER A 118 -1.74 -3.20 24.71
C SER A 118 -1.56 -4.52 23.94
N PRO A 119 -0.39 -5.15 24.02
CA PRO A 119 -0.14 -6.43 23.35
C PRO A 119 -1.19 -7.50 23.68
N GLU A 120 -1.72 -7.48 24.91
CA GLU A 120 -2.71 -8.46 25.39
C GLU A 120 -4.08 -8.30 24.71
N SER A 121 -4.44 -7.08 24.30
CA SER A 121 -5.71 -6.78 23.62
C SER A 121 -5.58 -6.74 22.10
N HIS A 122 -4.36 -6.93 21.58
CA HIS A 122 -4.10 -6.88 20.14
C HIS A 122 -4.57 -8.17 19.46
N ASP A 123 -5.37 -8.01 18.41
CA ASP A 123 -5.85 -9.08 17.55
C ASP A 123 -5.46 -8.75 16.10
N ALA A 124 -4.44 -9.45 15.61
CA ALA A 124 -3.88 -9.22 14.27
C ALA A 124 -4.92 -9.45 13.17
N ASN A 125 -5.73 -10.50 13.31
CA ASN A 125 -6.76 -10.83 12.33
C ASN A 125 -7.84 -9.75 12.26
N LYS A 126 -8.38 -9.32 13.41
CA LYS A 126 -9.34 -8.21 13.45
C LYS A 126 -8.76 -6.92 12.87
N LEU A 127 -7.48 -6.65 13.10
CA LEU A 127 -6.80 -5.49 12.53
C LEU A 127 -6.76 -5.58 11.00
N TYR A 128 -6.35 -6.73 10.46
CA TYR A 128 -6.31 -6.93 9.01
C TYR A 128 -7.68 -6.75 8.38
N LEU A 129 -8.69 -7.44 8.90
CA LEU A 129 -10.06 -7.35 8.40
C LEU A 129 -10.63 -5.92 8.48
N ALA A 130 -10.28 -5.17 9.53
CA ALA A 130 -10.69 -3.77 9.64
C ALA A 130 -10.06 -2.89 8.56
N VAL A 131 -8.77 -3.09 8.26
CA VAL A 131 -8.06 -2.40 7.16
C VAL A 131 -8.66 -2.78 5.81
N LEU A 132 -8.91 -4.07 5.57
CA LEU A 132 -9.51 -4.57 4.32
C LEU A 132 -10.91 -3.96 4.10
N ARG A 133 -11.79 -3.98 5.10
CA ARG A 133 -13.13 -3.37 5.02
C ARG A 133 -13.07 -1.89 4.67
N GLU A 134 -12.14 -1.17 5.29
CA GLU A 134 -11.96 0.26 5.01
C GLU A 134 -11.41 0.50 3.59
N ALA A 135 -10.49 -0.34 3.11
CA ALA A 135 -9.99 -0.28 1.75
C ALA A 135 -11.12 -0.48 0.72
N LEU A 136 -11.89 -1.55 0.88
CA LEU A 136 -13.05 -1.85 0.01
C LEU A 136 -14.06 -0.70 0.01
N LYS A 137 -14.43 -0.19 1.19
CA LYS A 137 -15.35 0.94 1.34
C LYS A 137 -14.86 2.19 0.59
N ARG A 138 -13.61 2.56 0.75
CA ARG A 138 -13.07 3.78 0.13
C ARG A 138 -12.92 3.66 -1.38
N LEU A 139 -12.50 2.49 -1.88
CA LEU A 139 -12.41 2.23 -3.31
C LEU A 139 -13.78 2.27 -3.97
N ASP A 140 -14.77 1.58 -3.40
CA ASP A 140 -16.16 1.62 -3.85
C ASP A 140 -16.71 3.05 -3.89
N GLN A 141 -16.56 3.81 -2.79
CA GLN A 141 -16.99 5.21 -2.72
C GLN A 141 -16.26 6.12 -3.71
N HIS A 142 -14.97 5.85 -3.99
CA HIS A 142 -14.26 6.59 -5.03
C HIS A 142 -14.90 6.33 -6.39
N CYS A 143 -15.09 5.05 -6.74
CA CYS A 143 -15.64 4.64 -8.02
C CYS A 143 -17.07 5.14 -8.21
N ALA A 144 -17.91 5.15 -7.18
CA ALA A 144 -19.27 5.66 -7.22
C ALA A 144 -19.37 7.20 -7.37
N SER A 145 -18.28 7.93 -7.09
CA SER A 145 -18.25 9.39 -7.14
C SER A 145 -18.06 9.94 -8.56
N PRO A 146 -18.44 11.21 -8.82
CA PRO A 146 -18.13 11.87 -10.09
C PRO A 146 -16.65 11.91 -10.43
N ILE A 147 -15.77 12.02 -9.42
CA ILE A 147 -14.31 11.99 -9.58
C ILE A 147 -13.87 10.62 -10.12
N GLY A 148 -14.45 9.54 -9.62
CA GLY A 148 -14.22 8.18 -10.09
C GLY A 148 -14.99 7.82 -11.37
N LYS A 149 -15.77 8.76 -11.92
CA LYS A 149 -16.53 8.62 -13.18
C LYS A 149 -17.47 7.41 -13.19
N HIS A 150 -18.01 7.03 -12.05
CA HIS A 150 -18.83 5.84 -11.88
C HIS A 150 -18.17 4.57 -12.46
N ALA A 151 -16.86 4.45 -12.27
CA ALA A 151 -16.09 3.30 -12.72
C ALA A 151 -16.42 2.05 -11.90
N ASP A 152 -16.10 0.89 -12.46
CA ASP A 152 -16.00 -0.35 -11.70
C ASP A 152 -14.53 -0.65 -11.40
N ILE A 153 -14.26 -1.41 -10.35
CA ILE A 153 -12.89 -1.68 -9.90
C ILE A 153 -12.64 -3.16 -9.63
N LEU A 154 -11.51 -3.64 -10.13
CA LEU A 154 -10.93 -4.92 -9.81
C LEU A 154 -9.78 -4.70 -8.80
N ILE A 155 -9.68 -5.55 -7.79
CA ILE A 155 -8.63 -5.46 -6.77
C ILE A 155 -7.74 -6.68 -6.87
N ILE A 156 -6.43 -6.45 -6.96
CA ILE A 156 -5.39 -7.49 -6.97
C ILE A 156 -4.44 -7.18 -5.81
N MET A 157 -4.22 -8.17 -4.94
CA MET A 157 -3.36 -8.05 -3.75
C MET A 157 -2.21 -9.04 -3.82
N ASP A 158 -1.12 -8.78 -3.08
CA ASP A 158 -0.09 -9.79 -2.87
C ASP A 158 -0.67 -11.01 -2.15
N GLU A 159 -0.09 -12.19 -2.40
CA GLU A 159 -0.56 -13.44 -1.82
C GLU A 159 -0.38 -13.44 -0.31
N HIS A 160 -1.40 -13.91 0.40
CA HIS A 160 -1.42 -13.98 1.85
C HIS A 160 -1.86 -15.37 2.33
N GLU A 161 -1.24 -15.87 3.42
CA GLU A 161 -1.55 -17.20 3.98
C GLU A 161 -3.03 -17.36 4.37
N GLN A 162 -3.68 -16.29 4.83
CA GLN A 162 -5.09 -16.28 5.22
C GLN A 162 -6.05 -15.94 4.06
N ARG A 163 -5.66 -16.26 2.81
CA ARG A 163 -6.41 -15.94 1.59
C ARG A 163 -7.90 -16.21 1.70
N THR A 164 -8.27 -17.41 2.16
CA THR A 164 -9.68 -17.83 2.24
C THR A 164 -10.49 -16.90 3.15
N GLU A 165 -9.95 -16.50 4.29
CA GLU A 165 -10.64 -15.62 5.24
C GLU A 165 -10.80 -14.20 4.66
N LEU A 166 -9.78 -13.68 4.00
CA LEU A 166 -9.81 -12.37 3.37
C LEU A 166 -10.84 -12.30 2.24
N VAL A 167 -10.89 -13.33 1.38
CA VAL A 167 -11.88 -13.42 0.30
C VAL A 167 -13.30 -13.54 0.86
N ASN A 168 -13.52 -14.37 1.88
CA ASN A 168 -14.82 -14.52 2.53
C ASN A 168 -15.30 -13.22 3.17
N GLU A 169 -14.41 -12.49 3.84
CA GLU A 169 -14.76 -11.19 4.41
C GLU A 169 -15.06 -10.14 3.35
N ALA A 170 -14.27 -10.10 2.28
CA ALA A 170 -14.53 -9.20 1.16
C ALA A 170 -15.90 -9.48 0.51
N ALA A 171 -16.23 -10.75 0.26
CA ALA A 171 -17.54 -11.15 -0.26
C ALA A 171 -18.68 -10.73 0.67
N ARG A 172 -18.52 -10.93 2.00
CA ARG A 172 -19.51 -10.49 2.99
C ARG A 172 -19.76 -8.98 2.93
N VAL A 173 -18.69 -8.20 2.78
CA VAL A 173 -18.78 -6.74 2.69
C VAL A 173 -19.42 -6.29 1.37
N MET A 174 -19.06 -6.94 0.27
CA MET A 174 -19.55 -6.60 -1.06
C MET A 174 -21.04 -6.87 -1.21
N PHE A 175 -21.49 -8.02 -0.73
CA PHE A 175 -22.89 -8.47 -0.87
C PHE A 175 -23.75 -8.16 0.36
N ASN A 176 -23.35 -7.21 1.21
CA ASN A 176 -24.13 -6.79 2.37
C ASN A 176 -25.43 -6.08 1.92
N PRO A 177 -26.64 -6.62 2.22
CA PRO A 177 -27.90 -6.03 1.75
C PRO A 177 -28.13 -4.59 2.20
N GLY A 178 -27.60 -4.21 3.39
CA GLY A 178 -27.78 -2.86 3.93
C GLY A 178 -26.84 -1.80 3.36
N SER A 179 -25.72 -2.22 2.75
CA SER A 179 -24.71 -1.32 2.19
C SER A 179 -23.77 -2.07 1.25
N PRO A 180 -24.27 -2.48 0.08
CA PRO A 180 -23.46 -3.24 -0.88
C PRO A 180 -22.28 -2.39 -1.41
N ARG A 181 -21.28 -3.06 -1.99
CA ARG A 181 -20.15 -2.43 -2.67
C ARG A 181 -20.25 -2.71 -4.17
N ASP A 182 -21.19 -2.02 -4.82
CA ASP A 182 -21.63 -2.31 -6.18
C ASP A 182 -20.59 -1.99 -7.26
N ARG A 183 -19.53 -1.27 -6.92
CA ARG A 183 -18.45 -0.90 -7.85
C ARG A 183 -17.28 -1.85 -7.83
N ILE A 184 -17.22 -2.76 -6.86
CA ILE A 184 -16.18 -3.79 -6.79
C ILE A 184 -16.65 -5.00 -7.59
N ILE A 185 -15.92 -5.35 -8.64
CA ILE A 185 -16.32 -6.39 -9.60
C ILE A 185 -16.38 -7.77 -8.93
N GLU A 186 -15.33 -8.11 -8.16
CA GLU A 186 -15.18 -9.39 -7.46
C GLU A 186 -14.40 -9.21 -6.16
N PRO A 187 -14.48 -10.14 -5.20
CA PRO A 187 -13.54 -10.16 -4.09
C PRO A 187 -12.09 -10.09 -4.57
N PRO A 188 -11.16 -9.52 -3.78
CA PRO A 188 -9.79 -9.33 -4.22
C PRO A 188 -9.12 -10.61 -4.72
N PHE A 189 -8.54 -10.56 -5.92
CA PHE A 189 -7.65 -11.60 -6.42
C PHE A 189 -6.31 -11.51 -5.71
N GLN A 190 -5.67 -12.65 -5.51
CA GLN A 190 -4.32 -12.72 -4.94
C GLN A 190 -3.35 -13.33 -5.93
N ALA A 191 -2.14 -12.74 -6.00
CA ALA A 191 -1.10 -13.14 -6.92
C ALA A 191 0.29 -12.90 -6.32
N GLU A 192 1.25 -13.74 -6.63
CA GLU A 192 2.64 -13.65 -6.17
C GLU A 192 3.33 -12.39 -6.75
N SER A 193 3.67 -11.41 -5.90
CA SER A 193 4.17 -10.08 -6.32
C SER A 193 5.37 -10.14 -7.26
N HIS A 194 6.31 -11.07 -7.02
CA HIS A 194 7.52 -11.19 -7.83
C HIS A 194 7.25 -11.49 -9.32
N ARG A 195 6.06 -11.99 -9.67
CA ARG A 195 5.67 -12.31 -11.04
C ARG A 195 5.03 -11.14 -11.79
N TYR A 196 4.60 -10.09 -11.08
CA TYR A 196 3.79 -9.01 -11.65
C TYR A 196 4.40 -7.63 -11.37
N GLN A 197 4.79 -6.92 -12.45
CA GLN A 197 5.42 -5.60 -12.31
C GLN A 197 4.54 -4.58 -11.61
N THR A 198 3.23 -4.67 -11.75
CA THR A 198 2.27 -3.79 -11.08
C THR A 198 2.15 -4.06 -9.59
N LEU A 199 2.27 -5.32 -9.16
CA LEU A 199 2.32 -5.66 -7.72
C LEU A 199 3.67 -5.28 -7.11
N GLN A 200 4.80 -5.47 -7.83
CA GLN A 200 6.09 -4.94 -7.39
C GLN A 200 6.06 -3.40 -7.24
N ALA A 201 5.34 -2.71 -8.12
CA ALA A 201 5.13 -1.28 -8.01
C ALA A 201 4.26 -0.93 -6.78
N ALA A 202 3.25 -1.74 -6.46
CA ALA A 202 2.43 -1.58 -5.24
C ALA A 202 3.26 -1.79 -3.98
N ASP A 203 4.11 -2.82 -3.91
CA ASP A 203 5.04 -3.07 -2.82
C ASP A 203 6.00 -1.87 -2.60
N TRP A 204 6.50 -1.25 -3.69
CA TRP A 204 7.33 -0.05 -3.55
C TRP A 204 6.56 1.14 -2.97
N ILE A 205 5.30 1.33 -3.36
CA ILE A 205 4.42 2.34 -2.72
C ILE A 205 4.17 1.98 -1.26
N ALA A 206 3.87 0.72 -0.96
CA ALA A 206 3.64 0.23 0.41
C ALA A 206 4.88 0.47 1.30
N GLY A 207 6.08 0.16 0.78
CA GLY A 207 7.33 0.44 1.47
C GLY A 207 7.54 1.93 1.76
N LEU A 208 7.25 2.81 0.81
CA LEU A 208 7.34 4.27 0.99
C LEU A 208 6.30 4.79 1.99
N VAL A 209 5.04 4.39 1.85
CA VAL A 209 3.94 4.78 2.75
C VAL A 209 4.24 4.30 4.17
N GLY A 210 4.75 3.09 4.33
CA GLY A 210 5.14 2.56 5.63
C GLY A 210 6.17 3.44 6.35
N ARG A 211 7.22 3.92 5.65
CA ARG A 211 8.23 4.81 6.26
C ARG A 211 7.63 6.17 6.66
N ILE A 212 6.83 6.76 5.80
CA ILE A 212 6.18 8.06 6.06
C ILE A 212 5.18 7.92 7.21
N SER A 213 4.32 6.90 7.20
CA SER A 213 3.33 6.70 8.25
C SER A 213 3.93 6.39 9.62
N ALA A 214 5.10 5.74 9.68
CA ALA A 214 5.79 5.49 10.93
C ALA A 214 6.25 6.79 11.60
N VAL A 215 6.90 7.69 10.85
CA VAL A 215 7.35 8.98 11.40
C VAL A 215 6.20 9.93 11.69
N GLU A 216 5.10 9.86 10.96
CA GLU A 216 3.89 10.64 11.26
C GLU A 216 3.16 10.16 12.51
N ALA A 217 3.12 8.85 12.72
CA ALA A 217 2.49 8.26 13.90
C ALA A 217 3.33 8.46 15.17
N GLU A 218 4.64 8.25 15.08
CA GLU A 218 5.57 8.23 16.23
C GLU A 218 6.89 8.94 15.86
N PRO A 219 6.89 10.27 15.66
CA PRO A 219 8.06 11.00 15.15
C PRO A 219 9.30 10.90 16.05
N ALA A 220 9.11 10.83 17.36
CA ALA A 220 10.21 10.68 18.32
C ALA A 220 10.86 9.28 18.26
N GLN A 221 10.14 8.27 17.80
CA GLN A 221 10.61 6.89 17.73
C GLN A 221 11.19 6.52 16.36
N PHE A 222 10.83 7.27 15.29
CA PHE A 222 11.28 7.01 13.91
C PHE A 222 11.90 8.25 13.24
N PRO A 223 12.83 8.98 13.92
CA PRO A 223 13.40 10.21 13.38
C PRO A 223 14.17 9.97 12.07
N GLU A 224 14.72 8.76 11.87
CA GLU A 224 15.44 8.40 10.65
C GLU A 224 14.55 8.42 9.41
N PHE A 225 13.23 8.27 9.56
CA PHE A 225 12.29 8.30 8.42
C PHE A 225 11.83 9.71 8.03
N GLU A 226 12.25 10.74 8.76
CA GLU A 226 11.98 12.13 8.41
C GLU A 226 12.48 12.49 6.99
N VAL A 227 13.56 11.84 6.54
CA VAL A 227 14.06 12.01 5.18
C VAL A 227 13.05 11.58 4.11
N HIS A 228 12.25 10.54 4.37
CA HIS A 228 11.18 10.10 3.45
C HIS A 228 10.05 11.14 3.40
N ARG A 229 9.63 11.65 4.56
CA ARG A 229 8.64 12.71 4.66
C ARG A 229 9.12 13.97 3.92
N LYS A 230 10.35 14.40 4.15
CA LYS A 230 10.97 15.57 3.51
C LYS A 230 10.95 15.50 1.99
N TYR A 231 11.31 14.35 1.41
CA TYR A 231 11.46 14.25 -0.04
C TYR A 231 10.18 13.85 -0.80
N PHE A 232 9.27 13.13 -0.16
CA PHE A 232 8.19 12.47 -0.89
C PHE A 232 6.79 12.81 -0.41
N HIS A 233 6.59 13.26 0.83
CA HIS A 233 5.27 13.43 1.42
C HIS A 233 4.36 14.35 0.60
N SER A 234 4.82 15.54 0.26
CA SER A 234 4.01 16.48 -0.53
C SER A 234 3.55 15.87 -1.87
N ARG A 235 4.44 15.17 -2.58
CA ARG A 235 4.10 14.54 -3.85
C ARG A 235 3.23 13.30 -3.68
N LEU A 236 3.45 12.53 -2.64
CA LEU A 236 2.59 11.41 -2.27
C LEU A 236 1.15 11.91 -2.06
N LEU A 237 0.96 12.96 -1.26
CA LEU A 237 -0.37 13.56 -1.03
C LEU A 237 -1.03 14.07 -2.32
N GLN A 238 -0.27 14.73 -3.20
CA GLN A 238 -0.77 15.22 -4.49
C GLN A 238 -1.18 14.12 -5.46
N THR A 239 -0.67 12.92 -5.26
CA THR A 239 -0.95 11.75 -6.09
C THR A 239 -1.99 10.82 -5.46
N SER A 240 -2.22 10.95 -4.16
CA SER A 240 -3.10 10.06 -3.40
C SER A 240 -4.56 10.50 -3.46
N MET A 241 -5.46 9.51 -3.45
CA MET A 241 -6.90 9.75 -3.34
C MET A 241 -7.53 8.87 -2.26
N ARG A 242 -8.42 9.45 -1.44
CA ARG A 242 -9.14 8.79 -0.34
C ARG A 242 -8.25 8.01 0.63
N SER A 243 -7.02 8.50 0.81
CA SER A 243 -5.96 7.83 1.52
C SER A 243 -5.70 8.49 2.88
N SER A 244 -5.55 7.70 3.92
CA SER A 244 -5.11 8.19 5.23
C SER A 244 -4.75 7.02 6.15
N VAL A 245 -3.93 7.31 7.16
CA VAL A 245 -3.77 6.48 8.36
C VAL A 245 -4.69 7.03 9.44
N ARG A 246 -5.52 6.18 10.03
CA ARG A 246 -6.41 6.57 11.13
C ARG A 246 -5.77 6.24 12.47
N ALA A 247 -5.83 7.19 13.41
CA ALA A 247 -5.79 6.82 14.81
C ALA A 247 -7.09 6.05 15.10
N LYS A 248 -7.02 4.88 15.73
CA LYS A 248 -8.24 4.23 16.19
C LYS A 248 -8.76 5.03 17.37
N ASP A 249 -9.98 5.55 17.27
CA ASP A 249 -10.67 6.16 18.39
C ASP A 249 -10.79 5.10 19.50
N ASN A 250 -10.28 5.40 20.68
CA ASN A 250 -10.59 4.62 21.87
C ASN A 250 -12.10 4.71 22.04
N GLY A 251 -12.78 3.58 21.81
CA GLY A 251 -14.22 3.49 21.71
C GLY A 251 -14.95 4.39 22.68
N ALA A 252 -15.61 5.41 22.16
CA ALA A 252 -16.87 5.85 22.72
C ALA A 252 -17.85 4.72 22.38
N SER A 253 -18.14 3.90 23.39
CA SER A 253 -19.29 3.02 23.42
C SER A 253 -20.51 3.90 23.19
N HIS A 254 -21.06 3.85 21.98
CA HIS A 254 -22.45 4.23 21.77
C HIS A 254 -23.27 2.97 22.00
N GLU A 255 -23.95 2.98 23.15
CA GLU A 255 -25.10 2.14 23.45
C GLU A 255 -26.17 2.19 22.34
#